data_d1c3ddec79b63f70e1c53c33db1719ef
#
_entry.id   d1c3ddec79b63f70e1c53c33db1719ef
#
_cell.length_a   1.000
_cell.length_b   1.000
_cell.length_c   1.000
_cell.angle_alpha   90.00
_cell.angle_beta   90.00
_cell.angle_gamma   90.00
#
_symmetry.space_group_name_H-M   'P 1'
#
loop_
_entity.id
_entity.type
_entity.pdbx_description
1 polymer ?
#
loop_
_entity_poly.entity_id
_entity_poly.type
_entity_poly.pdbx_seq_one_letter_code
_entity_poly.pdbx_strand_id
1 'polypeptide(L)'
;PTTVNLAEYQIKQYANGSTSANLTVNLTGQLAAKGYHLVGHSALKEALGDAVQQQANLAFNGDDTLVLYHNGIAIDRFGTVGERPSTGWGSVAKGNSFKRTLLSNNVSSRRIDVTAPFDLASAWEKWSDRNAFSSYLAGNTAPPLTTVSCSTTATPIATLQSAAQDAEYVVKGVITADYRYNNGFSGFFIQTPDAQAQANTSNAVFVYVPSSSSVTGGQVGQEVIFKGKLKTYQNQLQ
;
A
#
# COMPACT_ATOMS: atom_id res chain seq x y z
N PRO A 1 0.33 -6.26 -5.06
CA PRO A 1 0.35 -4.87 -4.61
C PRO A 1 1.75 -4.54 -4.11
N THR A 2 2.41 -3.60 -4.79
CA THR A 2 3.77 -3.15 -4.50
C THR A 2 3.77 -2.11 -3.39
N THR A 3 4.83 -2.05 -2.59
CA THR A 3 5.13 -0.92 -1.73
C THR A 3 5.34 0.33 -2.58
N VAL A 4 4.75 1.45 -2.19
CA VAL A 4 4.86 2.73 -2.88
C VAL A 4 5.88 3.62 -2.15
N ASN A 5 6.84 4.18 -2.88
CA ASN A 5 7.75 5.17 -2.35
C ASN A 5 7.05 6.53 -2.27
N LEU A 6 6.77 7.01 -1.07
CA LEU A 6 6.04 8.27 -0.89
C LEU A 6 6.86 9.51 -1.24
N ALA A 7 8.19 9.42 -1.32
CA ALA A 7 9.03 10.54 -1.74
C ALA A 7 8.76 11.04 -3.18
N GLU A 8 8.06 10.23 -3.98
CA GLU A 8 7.60 10.59 -5.34
C GLU A 8 6.28 11.37 -5.34
N TYR A 9 5.67 11.56 -4.15
CA TYR A 9 4.34 12.16 -4.03
C TYR A 9 4.34 13.44 -3.23
N GLN A 10 3.42 14.34 -3.61
CA GLN A 10 3.20 15.63 -2.95
C GLN A 10 1.70 15.90 -2.82
N ILE A 11 1.30 16.46 -1.69
CA ILE A 11 -0.03 17.10 -1.55
C ILE A 11 0.17 18.62 -1.63
N LYS A 12 -0.56 19.29 -2.53
CA LYS A 12 -0.56 20.73 -2.60
C LYS A 12 -1.95 21.27 -2.22
N GLN A 13 -1.95 22.28 -1.36
CA GLN A 13 -3.16 23.03 -1.02
C GLN A 13 -3.19 24.35 -1.78
N TYR A 14 -4.34 24.68 -2.32
CA TYR A 14 -4.67 25.93 -2.99
C TYR A 14 -5.83 26.58 -2.22
N ALA A 15 -5.48 27.50 -1.32
CA ALA A 15 -6.47 28.11 -0.44
C ALA A 15 -7.22 29.26 -1.10
N ASN A 16 -8.49 29.37 -0.76
CA ASN A 16 -9.31 30.53 -1.09
C ASN A 16 -9.38 30.89 -2.60
N GLY A 17 -9.37 29.90 -3.47
CA GLY A 17 -9.43 30.10 -4.92
C GLY A 17 -8.10 30.54 -5.54
N SER A 18 -6.99 30.37 -4.84
CA SER A 18 -5.66 30.65 -5.39
C SER A 18 -5.33 29.70 -6.55
N THR A 19 -4.63 30.24 -7.56
CA THR A 19 -4.01 29.45 -8.62
C THR A 19 -2.60 28.99 -8.28
N SER A 20 -2.03 29.52 -7.18
CA SER A 20 -0.72 29.12 -6.66
C SER A 20 -0.90 28.35 -5.35
N ALA A 21 -0.14 27.26 -5.19
CA ALA A 21 -0.17 26.49 -3.96
C ALA A 21 0.36 27.32 -2.77
N ASN A 22 -0.44 27.43 -1.72
CA ASN A 22 -0.02 28.09 -0.47
C ASN A 22 0.72 27.12 0.48
N LEU A 23 0.53 25.83 0.27
CA LEU A 23 1.26 24.77 1.00
C LEU A 23 1.59 23.63 0.05
N THR A 24 2.83 23.12 0.16
CA THR A 24 3.27 21.88 -0.48
C THR A 24 3.80 20.95 0.59
N VAL A 25 3.21 19.77 0.68
CA VAL A 25 3.64 18.69 1.58
C VAL A 25 4.33 17.62 0.72
N ASN A 26 5.64 17.52 0.82
CA ASN A 26 6.38 16.40 0.25
C ASN A 26 6.15 15.19 1.15
N LEU A 27 5.58 14.11 0.60
CA LEU A 27 5.34 12.91 1.39
C LEU A 27 6.65 12.17 1.63
N THR A 28 6.71 11.42 2.72
CA THR A 28 7.93 10.69 3.12
C THR A 28 7.60 9.27 3.55
N GLY A 29 8.59 8.37 3.42
CA GLY A 29 8.46 6.97 3.83
C GLY A 29 7.96 6.06 2.73
N GLN A 30 7.49 4.89 3.15
CA GLN A 30 7.01 3.83 2.28
C GLN A 30 5.55 3.50 2.63
N LEU A 31 4.70 3.38 1.64
CA LEU A 31 3.31 2.95 1.82
C LEU A 31 3.18 1.49 1.42
N ALA A 32 2.87 0.66 2.40
CA ALA A 32 2.59 -0.75 2.15
C ALA A 32 1.31 -0.95 1.34
N ALA A 33 1.23 -2.08 0.66
CA ALA A 33 -0.01 -2.50 0.02
C ALA A 33 -1.17 -2.53 1.00
N LYS A 34 -2.31 -1.96 0.64
CA LYS A 34 -3.50 -1.78 1.49
C LYS A 34 -3.26 -0.93 2.75
N GLY A 35 -2.09 -0.30 2.87
CA GLY A 35 -1.79 0.62 3.95
C GLY A 35 -2.39 2.00 3.74
N TYR A 36 -2.23 2.84 4.74
CA TYR A 36 -2.55 4.27 4.67
C TYR A 36 -1.35 5.10 5.11
N HIS A 37 -1.33 6.35 4.68
CA HIS A 37 -0.40 7.36 5.15
C HIS A 37 -1.20 8.58 5.60
N LEU A 38 -1.32 8.76 6.91
CA LEU A 38 -2.09 9.85 7.48
C LEU A 38 -1.22 11.09 7.61
N VAL A 39 -1.60 12.12 6.87
CA VAL A 39 -1.02 13.46 6.98
C VAL A 39 -2.00 14.33 7.77
N GLY A 40 -1.55 14.93 8.85
CA GLY A 40 -2.43 15.68 9.73
C GLY A 40 -1.80 16.92 10.34
N HIS A 41 -2.65 17.83 10.80
CA HIS A 41 -2.27 18.99 11.61
C HIS A 41 -1.74 18.54 12.99
N SER A 42 -0.98 19.39 13.68
CA SER A 42 -0.44 19.11 15.01
C SER A 42 -1.50 18.63 16.01
N ALA A 43 -2.67 19.25 16.01
CA ALA A 43 -3.78 18.81 16.88
C ALA A 43 -4.26 17.39 16.58
N LEU A 44 -4.19 16.94 15.33
CA LEU A 44 -4.51 15.56 14.97
C LEU A 44 -3.42 14.60 15.44
N LYS A 45 -2.15 15.00 15.34
CA LYS A 45 -1.00 14.23 15.86
C LYS A 45 -1.09 14.10 17.39
N GLU A 46 -1.49 15.14 18.09
CA GLU A 46 -1.71 15.11 19.53
C GLU A 46 -2.83 14.14 19.92
N ALA A 47 -3.93 14.14 19.16
CA ALA A 47 -5.09 13.28 19.43
C ALA A 47 -4.88 11.80 19.07
N LEU A 48 -4.15 11.50 18.00
CA LEU A 48 -4.02 10.16 17.42
C LEU A 48 -2.61 9.56 17.52
N GLY A 49 -1.64 10.30 18.06
CA GLY A 49 -0.28 9.80 18.27
C GLY A 49 0.37 9.30 16.97
N ASP A 50 0.96 8.12 17.03
CA ASP A 50 1.73 7.53 15.92
C ASP A 50 0.86 7.07 14.73
N ALA A 51 -0.46 7.08 14.85
CA ALA A 51 -1.35 6.90 13.71
C ALA A 51 -1.17 8.01 12.65
N VAL A 52 -0.73 9.22 13.06
CA VAL A 52 -0.34 10.29 12.15
C VAL A 52 1.13 10.12 11.78
N GLN A 53 1.39 9.60 10.60
CA GLN A 53 2.74 9.31 10.12
C GLN A 53 3.48 10.58 9.67
N GLN A 54 2.75 11.57 9.19
CA GLN A 54 3.36 12.83 8.76
C GLN A 54 2.54 14.03 9.22
N GLN A 55 3.22 15.01 9.81
CA GLN A 55 2.60 16.25 10.24
C GLN A 55 2.73 17.33 9.17
N ALA A 56 1.63 18.04 8.89
CA ALA A 56 1.61 19.21 8.03
C ALA A 56 0.49 20.18 8.46
N ASN A 57 0.70 21.47 8.23
CA ASN A 57 -0.26 22.51 8.59
C ASN A 57 -1.34 22.67 7.50
N LEU A 58 -2.00 21.59 7.14
CA LEU A 58 -3.13 21.62 6.23
C LEU A 58 -4.31 22.35 6.89
N ALA A 59 -4.69 23.48 6.34
CA ALA A 59 -5.79 24.32 6.83
C ALA A 59 -7.01 24.25 5.90
N PHE A 60 -7.37 23.03 5.53
CA PHE A 60 -8.49 22.76 4.62
C PHE A 60 -9.83 22.88 5.35
N ASN A 61 -10.74 23.72 4.85
CA ASN A 61 -12.04 23.97 5.48
C ASN A 61 -13.24 23.60 4.60
N GLY A 62 -13.01 22.98 3.44
CA GLY A 62 -14.04 22.48 2.52
C GLY A 62 -14.35 23.37 1.32
N ASP A 63 -13.74 24.55 1.20
CA ASP A 63 -13.82 25.43 0.03
C ASP A 63 -12.47 25.64 -0.66
N ASP A 64 -11.41 25.11 -0.10
CA ASP A 64 -10.08 25.05 -0.69
C ASP A 64 -9.91 23.86 -1.63
N THR A 65 -8.83 23.83 -2.39
CA THR A 65 -8.50 22.72 -3.26
C THR A 65 -7.25 21.98 -2.75
N LEU A 66 -7.34 20.66 -2.72
CA LEU A 66 -6.21 19.76 -2.48
C LEU A 66 -5.92 18.95 -3.74
N VAL A 67 -4.65 18.86 -4.11
CA VAL A 67 -4.21 18.09 -5.28
C VAL A 67 -3.10 17.14 -4.87
N LEU A 68 -3.24 15.87 -5.25
CA LEU A 68 -2.19 14.87 -5.12
C LEU A 68 -1.37 14.82 -6.41
N TYR A 69 -0.07 14.94 -6.27
CA TYR A 69 0.91 14.83 -7.35
C TYR A 69 1.77 13.58 -7.20
N HIS A 70 2.12 12.98 -8.31
CA HIS A 70 3.15 11.94 -8.44
C HIS A 70 4.18 12.39 -9.48
N ASN A 71 5.44 12.51 -9.07
CA ASN A 71 6.53 13.01 -9.93
C ASN A 71 6.17 14.32 -10.67
N GLY A 72 5.53 15.26 -9.96
CA GLY A 72 5.12 16.55 -10.51
C GLY A 72 3.85 16.53 -11.36
N ILE A 73 3.23 15.39 -11.58
CA ILE A 73 2.01 15.23 -12.36
C ILE A 73 0.82 15.11 -11.42
N ALA A 74 -0.23 15.93 -11.60
CA ALA A 74 -1.46 15.83 -10.86
C ALA A 74 -2.20 14.53 -11.20
N ILE A 75 -2.50 13.72 -10.18
CA ILE A 75 -3.12 12.39 -10.34
C ILE A 75 -4.47 12.27 -9.64
N ASP A 76 -4.73 13.08 -8.62
CA ASP A 76 -6.03 13.14 -7.94
C ASP A 76 -6.23 14.52 -7.31
N ARG A 77 -7.49 14.90 -7.06
CA ARG A 77 -7.81 16.20 -6.47
C ARG A 77 -9.13 16.17 -5.70
N PHE A 78 -9.25 17.11 -4.79
CA PHE A 78 -10.51 17.54 -4.17
C PHE A 78 -10.67 19.04 -4.44
N GLY A 79 -11.57 19.41 -5.32
CA GLY A 79 -11.80 20.79 -5.76
C GLY A 79 -11.19 21.13 -7.12
N THR A 80 -11.35 22.40 -7.54
CA THR A 80 -10.82 23.01 -8.77
C THR A 80 -9.82 24.10 -8.39
N VAL A 81 -8.63 24.08 -8.96
CA VAL A 81 -7.62 25.13 -8.74
C VAL A 81 -8.13 26.45 -9.36
N GLY A 82 -8.07 27.52 -8.59
CA GLY A 82 -8.55 28.83 -9.01
C GLY A 82 -10.02 29.13 -8.64
N GLU A 83 -10.74 28.15 -8.08
CA GLU A 83 -12.13 28.34 -7.67
C GLU A 83 -12.30 28.25 -6.14
N ARG A 84 -13.31 28.99 -5.64
CA ARG A 84 -13.71 28.98 -4.23
C ARG A 84 -15.24 29.03 -4.11
N PRO A 85 -15.90 27.87 -3.96
CA PRO A 85 -17.34 27.85 -3.73
C PRO A 85 -17.69 28.34 -2.32
N SER A 86 -18.54 29.34 -2.20
CA SER A 86 -18.89 29.97 -0.91
C SER A 86 -19.48 29.01 0.13
N THR A 87 -20.18 27.97 -0.33
CA THR A 87 -20.79 26.90 0.49
C THR A 87 -19.91 25.67 0.66
N GLY A 88 -18.70 25.67 0.08
CA GLY A 88 -17.84 24.51 -0.04
C GLY A 88 -18.19 23.65 -1.26
N TRP A 89 -17.28 22.73 -1.62
CA TRP A 89 -17.44 21.85 -2.76
C TRP A 89 -18.73 21.01 -2.67
N GLY A 90 -19.48 20.94 -3.75
CA GLY A 90 -20.76 20.24 -3.80
C GLY A 90 -21.81 20.80 -2.83
N SER A 91 -21.62 22.03 -2.32
CA SER A 91 -22.46 22.68 -1.30
C SER A 91 -22.55 21.93 0.04
N VAL A 92 -21.72 20.95 0.26
CA VAL A 92 -21.75 20.09 1.47
C VAL A 92 -20.36 19.85 2.09
N ALA A 93 -19.28 20.33 1.46
CA ALA A 93 -17.94 19.97 1.92
C ALA A 93 -17.53 20.63 3.24
N LYS A 94 -18.04 21.80 3.57
CA LYS A 94 -17.71 22.48 4.83
C LYS A 94 -18.16 21.67 6.05
N GLY A 95 -17.23 21.40 6.94
CA GLY A 95 -17.47 20.66 8.19
C GLY A 95 -17.83 19.18 8.02
N ASN A 96 -17.63 18.61 6.83
CA ASN A 96 -17.87 17.20 6.57
C ASN A 96 -16.58 16.48 6.14
N SER A 97 -16.57 15.16 6.31
CA SER A 97 -15.52 14.27 5.82
C SER A 97 -15.98 13.55 4.56
N PHE A 98 -15.04 13.23 3.70
CA PHE A 98 -15.29 12.54 2.44
C PHE A 98 -14.29 11.41 2.24
N LYS A 99 -14.72 10.37 1.59
CA LYS A 99 -13.86 9.30 1.10
C LYS A 99 -13.96 9.21 -0.42
N ARG A 100 -12.86 8.89 -1.05
CA ARG A 100 -12.80 8.66 -2.48
C ARG A 100 -13.58 7.41 -2.84
N THR A 101 -14.51 7.51 -3.80
CA THR A 101 -15.11 6.32 -4.41
C THR A 101 -14.01 5.58 -5.18
N LEU A 102 -14.02 4.27 -5.11
CA LEU A 102 -12.97 3.42 -5.68
C LEU A 102 -12.69 3.80 -7.13
N LEU A 103 -11.45 4.20 -7.39
CA LEU A 103 -10.93 4.35 -8.73
C LEU A 103 -10.45 2.99 -9.20
N SER A 104 -10.94 2.55 -10.36
CA SER A 104 -10.37 1.40 -11.04
C SER A 104 -8.91 1.68 -11.40
N ASN A 105 -8.02 0.83 -10.92
CA ASN A 105 -6.63 0.60 -11.33
C ASN A 105 -5.74 1.79 -11.75
N ASN A 106 -4.53 1.84 -11.19
CA ASN A 106 -3.40 2.71 -11.56
C ASN A 106 -3.62 4.22 -11.42
N VAL A 107 -3.92 4.69 -10.20
CA VAL A 107 -3.97 6.13 -9.88
C VAL A 107 -2.66 6.85 -10.23
N SER A 108 -1.51 6.19 -10.05
CA SER A 108 -0.19 6.78 -10.33
C SER A 108 0.07 7.08 -11.82
N SER A 109 -0.67 6.46 -12.74
CA SER A 109 -0.57 6.73 -14.19
C SER A 109 -1.58 7.77 -14.68
N ARG A 110 -2.51 8.22 -13.84
CA ARG A 110 -3.50 9.24 -14.22
C ARG A 110 -2.83 10.58 -14.40
N ARG A 111 -3.39 11.35 -15.33
CA ARG A 111 -3.13 12.76 -15.49
C ARG A 111 -4.47 13.47 -15.43
N ILE A 112 -4.59 14.44 -14.56
CA ILE A 112 -5.84 15.21 -14.42
C ILE A 112 -5.59 16.67 -14.70
N ASP A 113 -6.58 17.34 -15.28
CA ASP A 113 -6.63 18.80 -15.37
C ASP A 113 -7.16 19.33 -14.05
N VAL A 114 -6.32 20.03 -13.31
CA VAL A 114 -6.68 20.58 -11.99
C VAL A 114 -7.61 21.78 -12.06
N THR A 115 -7.78 22.37 -13.25
CA THR A 115 -8.64 23.53 -13.52
C THR A 115 -10.00 23.14 -14.12
N ALA A 116 -10.17 21.88 -14.53
CA ALA A 116 -11.45 21.39 -15.01
C ALA A 116 -12.54 21.46 -13.93
N PRO A 117 -13.82 21.59 -14.29
CA PRO A 117 -14.93 21.56 -13.32
C PRO A 117 -14.85 20.34 -12.39
N PHE A 118 -15.09 20.54 -11.10
CA PHE A 118 -15.06 19.48 -10.09
C PHE A 118 -16.48 19.08 -9.71
N ASP A 119 -16.82 17.83 -9.97
CA ASP A 119 -18.05 17.22 -9.48
C ASP A 119 -17.72 16.32 -8.28
N LEU A 120 -18.12 16.77 -7.09
CA LEU A 120 -17.90 16.03 -5.85
C LEU A 120 -18.58 14.66 -5.88
N ALA A 121 -19.83 14.62 -6.35
CA ALA A 121 -20.65 13.40 -6.30
C ALA A 121 -20.14 12.28 -7.22
N SER A 122 -19.44 12.64 -8.30
CA SER A 122 -18.90 11.66 -9.24
C SER A 122 -17.69 10.88 -8.72
N ALA A 123 -17.01 11.43 -7.71
CA ALA A 123 -15.69 10.93 -7.31
C ALA A 123 -15.52 10.72 -5.82
N TRP A 124 -16.38 11.30 -5.01
CA TRP A 124 -16.29 11.30 -3.56
C TRP A 124 -17.65 11.05 -2.93
N GLU A 125 -17.68 10.30 -1.86
CA GLU A 125 -18.88 10.14 -1.05
C GLU A 125 -18.68 10.74 0.34
N LYS A 126 -19.74 11.34 0.87
CA LYS A 126 -19.72 11.88 2.23
C LYS A 126 -19.53 10.74 3.21
N TRP A 127 -18.60 10.92 4.12
CA TRP A 127 -18.38 10.00 5.21
C TRP A 127 -19.18 10.46 6.43
N SER A 128 -20.24 9.73 6.76
CA SER A 128 -21.24 10.11 7.77
C SER A 128 -20.71 10.03 9.20
N ASP A 129 -19.67 9.28 9.46
CA ASP A 129 -19.16 9.07 10.80
C ASP A 129 -17.70 9.53 10.93
N ARG A 130 -17.53 10.77 11.42
CA ARG A 130 -16.18 11.28 11.76
C ARG A 130 -15.51 10.48 12.87
N ASN A 131 -16.31 9.84 13.76
CA ASN A 131 -15.78 9.08 14.89
C ASN A 131 -15.35 7.68 14.44
N ALA A 132 -15.82 7.22 13.30
CA ALA A 132 -15.36 5.97 12.67
C ALA A 132 -13.95 6.06 12.07
N PHE A 133 -13.30 7.23 12.10
CA PHE A 133 -11.97 7.40 11.54
C PHE A 133 -10.95 6.43 12.17
N SER A 134 -10.95 6.29 13.49
CA SER A 134 -10.10 5.31 14.18
C SER A 134 -10.44 3.87 13.80
N SER A 135 -11.72 3.54 13.66
CA SER A 135 -12.17 2.22 13.18
C SER A 135 -11.81 1.99 11.71
N TYR A 136 -11.92 3.03 10.88
CA TYR A 136 -11.48 2.98 9.48
C TYR A 136 -9.97 2.73 9.37
N LEU A 137 -9.17 3.44 10.16
CA LEU A 137 -7.73 3.22 10.23
C LEU A 137 -7.42 1.80 10.76
N ALA A 138 -8.09 1.37 11.82
CA ALA A 138 -7.92 0.03 12.38
C ALA A 138 -8.33 -1.08 11.39
N GLY A 139 -9.40 -0.87 10.61
CA GLY A 139 -9.85 -1.80 9.57
C GLY A 139 -8.96 -1.80 8.32
N ASN A 140 -8.19 -0.74 8.10
CA ASN A 140 -7.25 -0.59 6.98
C ASN A 140 -5.79 -0.68 7.41
N THR A 141 -5.50 -1.02 8.67
CA THR A 141 -4.15 -1.41 9.03
C THR A 141 -3.79 -2.61 8.17
N ALA A 142 -3.00 -2.36 7.14
CA ALA A 142 -2.16 -3.45 6.66
C ALA A 142 -1.44 -3.98 7.90
N PRO A 143 -1.45 -5.29 8.13
CA PRO A 143 -0.60 -5.85 9.17
C PRO A 143 0.77 -5.22 8.95
N PRO A 144 1.46 -4.78 10.03
CA PRO A 144 2.78 -4.20 9.88
C PRO A 144 3.51 -5.10 8.92
N LEU A 145 4.10 -4.52 7.86
CA LEU A 145 5.00 -5.28 7.02
C LEU A 145 6.04 -5.84 8.00
N THR A 146 5.87 -7.05 8.39
CA THR A 146 6.96 -7.81 8.97
C THR A 146 7.98 -7.84 7.85
N THR A 147 8.86 -6.84 7.86
CA THR A 147 10.01 -6.82 6.97
C THR A 147 10.77 -8.09 7.28
N VAL A 148 10.65 -9.04 6.39
CA VAL A 148 11.44 -10.25 6.50
C VAL A 148 12.87 -9.81 6.21
N SER A 149 13.68 -9.76 7.26
CA SER A 149 15.12 -9.50 7.16
C SER A 149 15.88 -10.80 7.18
N CYS A 150 17.13 -10.82 6.73
CA CYS A 150 17.97 -12.00 6.80
C CYS A 150 18.13 -12.56 8.24
N SER A 151 17.83 -11.77 9.26
CA SER A 151 17.84 -12.16 10.68
C SER A 151 16.48 -12.65 11.19
N THR A 152 15.42 -12.63 10.39
CA THR A 152 14.11 -13.12 10.81
C THR A 152 14.16 -14.64 10.99
N THR A 153 13.64 -15.13 12.11
CA THR A 153 13.54 -16.58 12.34
C THR A 153 12.60 -17.19 11.32
N ALA A 154 13.10 -18.11 10.52
CA ALA A 154 12.34 -18.82 9.50
C ALA A 154 11.81 -20.16 10.03
N THR A 155 10.63 -20.55 9.56
CA THR A 155 10.07 -21.89 9.75
C THR A 155 10.85 -22.86 8.86
N PRO A 156 11.39 -23.97 9.39
CA PRO A 156 12.06 -24.97 8.58
C PRO A 156 11.14 -25.54 7.49
N ILE A 157 11.63 -25.68 6.26
CA ILE A 157 10.83 -26.22 5.14
C ILE A 157 10.28 -27.61 5.48
N ALA A 158 11.07 -28.43 6.15
CA ALA A 158 10.66 -29.78 6.57
C ALA A 158 9.40 -29.79 7.44
N THR A 159 9.16 -28.76 8.26
CA THR A 159 7.99 -28.68 9.15
C THR A 159 6.74 -28.21 8.42
N LEU A 160 6.86 -27.65 7.23
CA LEU A 160 5.69 -27.22 6.44
C LEU A 160 4.80 -28.39 6.03
N GLN A 161 5.34 -29.60 5.93
CA GLN A 161 4.59 -30.81 5.55
C GLN A 161 3.44 -31.11 6.50
N SER A 162 3.54 -30.73 7.77
CA SER A 162 2.53 -30.91 8.81
C SER A 162 1.94 -29.60 9.32
N ALA A 163 2.28 -28.48 8.71
CA ALA A 163 1.87 -27.16 9.15
C ALA A 163 0.43 -26.83 8.71
N ALA A 164 -0.20 -25.88 9.41
CA ALA A 164 -1.58 -25.48 9.12
C ALA A 164 -1.69 -24.83 7.74
N GLN A 165 -2.63 -25.34 6.94
CA GLN A 165 -2.97 -24.76 5.64
C GLN A 165 -3.59 -23.36 5.81
N ASP A 166 -3.44 -22.52 4.79
CA ASP A 166 -3.94 -21.14 4.75
C ASP A 166 -3.33 -20.21 5.81
N ALA A 167 -2.34 -20.64 6.58
CA ALA A 167 -1.53 -19.82 7.47
C ALA A 167 -0.32 -19.22 6.74
N GLU A 168 0.21 -18.10 7.27
CA GLU A 168 1.41 -17.45 6.75
C GLU A 168 2.66 -17.93 7.49
N TYR A 169 3.71 -18.23 6.74
CA TYR A 169 5.00 -18.65 7.27
C TYR A 169 6.13 -17.81 6.68
N VAL A 170 7.13 -17.52 7.49
CA VAL A 170 8.42 -17.04 7.01
C VAL A 170 9.27 -18.25 6.67
N VAL A 171 9.74 -18.32 5.45
CA VAL A 171 10.51 -19.47 4.94
C VAL A 171 11.83 -18.99 4.37
N LYS A 172 12.87 -19.78 4.55
CA LYS A 172 14.23 -19.53 4.08
C LYS A 172 14.77 -20.76 3.36
N GLY A 173 15.43 -20.57 2.22
CA GLY A 173 16.04 -21.64 1.47
C GLY A 173 16.80 -21.14 0.24
N VAL A 174 17.53 -22.04 -0.41
CA VAL A 174 18.26 -21.77 -1.65
C VAL A 174 17.35 -22.05 -2.84
N ILE A 175 17.29 -21.14 -3.81
CA ILE A 175 16.56 -21.36 -5.07
C ILE A 175 17.28 -22.45 -5.86
N THR A 176 16.59 -23.55 -6.14
CA THR A 176 17.14 -24.68 -6.90
C THR A 176 16.66 -24.74 -8.34
N ALA A 177 15.47 -24.17 -8.62
CA ALA A 177 14.94 -24.04 -9.98
C ALA A 177 13.99 -22.84 -10.06
N ASP A 178 14.01 -22.10 -11.17
CA ASP A 178 13.21 -20.89 -11.39
C ASP A 178 12.40 -20.98 -12.66
N TYR A 179 11.08 -20.91 -12.55
CA TYR A 179 10.10 -20.99 -13.62
C TYR A 179 9.23 -19.73 -13.72
N ARG A 180 9.66 -18.61 -13.13
CA ARG A 180 8.88 -17.35 -13.13
C ARG A 180 8.78 -16.69 -14.48
N TYR A 181 9.76 -16.91 -15.36
CA TYR A 181 9.95 -16.17 -16.61
C TYR A 181 9.64 -16.96 -17.88
N ASN A 182 9.38 -18.24 -17.76
CA ASN A 182 8.98 -19.08 -18.88
C ASN A 182 7.49 -19.42 -18.73
N ASN A 183 6.78 -19.67 -19.82
CA ASN A 183 5.36 -20.06 -19.86
C ASN A 183 5.07 -21.35 -19.04
N GLY A 184 5.61 -21.44 -17.83
CA GLY A 184 5.61 -22.57 -16.96
C GLY A 184 4.81 -22.32 -15.66
N PHE A 185 5.32 -22.84 -14.57
CA PHE A 185 4.59 -22.95 -13.30
C PHE A 185 4.43 -21.64 -12.52
N SER A 186 4.89 -20.51 -13.03
CA SER A 186 4.80 -19.19 -12.37
C SER A 186 5.36 -19.21 -10.94
N GLY A 187 6.56 -19.75 -10.76
CA GLY A 187 7.16 -19.86 -9.43
C GLY A 187 8.58 -20.41 -9.47
N PHE A 188 9.08 -20.78 -8.30
CA PHE A 188 10.41 -21.35 -8.14
C PHE A 188 10.45 -22.36 -7.01
N PHE A 189 11.40 -23.28 -7.04
CA PHE A 189 11.66 -24.18 -5.93
C PHE A 189 12.74 -23.63 -5.02
N ILE A 190 12.52 -23.77 -3.72
CA ILE A 190 13.54 -23.55 -2.70
C ILE A 190 13.81 -24.82 -1.93
N GLN A 191 15.02 -24.96 -1.46
CA GLN A 191 15.46 -26.11 -0.67
C GLN A 191 16.31 -25.67 0.53
N THR A 192 16.15 -26.36 1.63
CA THR A 192 17.09 -26.27 2.76
C THR A 192 18.47 -26.77 2.30
N PRO A 193 19.58 -26.06 2.58
CA PRO A 193 20.92 -26.53 2.27
C PRO A 193 21.17 -27.96 2.86
N ASP A 194 21.84 -28.81 2.12
CA ASP A 194 22.02 -30.22 2.48
C ASP A 194 22.60 -30.42 3.89
N ALA A 195 23.52 -29.56 4.31
CA ALA A 195 24.11 -29.60 5.66
C ALA A 195 23.07 -29.33 6.78
N GLN A 196 21.90 -28.81 6.45
CA GLN A 196 20.80 -28.47 7.39
C GLN A 196 19.54 -29.29 7.11
N ALA A 197 19.59 -30.18 6.11
CA ALA A 197 18.44 -30.97 5.69
C ALA A 197 18.05 -32.00 6.78
N GLN A 198 16.74 -32.15 6.97
CA GLN A 198 16.21 -33.14 7.91
C GLN A 198 15.97 -34.48 7.19
N ALA A 199 16.35 -35.60 7.84
CA ALA A 199 16.11 -36.91 7.29
C ALA A 199 14.60 -37.26 7.30
N ASN A 200 14.18 -38.09 6.34
CA ASN A 200 12.85 -38.66 6.24
C ASN A 200 11.69 -37.62 6.04
N THR A 201 12.01 -36.45 5.52
CA THR A 201 11.01 -35.43 5.21
C THR A 201 11.40 -34.63 3.94
N SER A 202 10.45 -33.95 3.33
CA SER A 202 10.77 -33.05 2.21
C SER A 202 11.47 -31.80 2.74
N ASN A 203 12.63 -31.50 2.21
CA ASN A 203 13.42 -30.31 2.49
C ASN A 203 13.26 -29.23 1.38
N ALA A 204 12.33 -29.42 0.46
CA ALA A 204 12.05 -28.51 -0.62
C ALA A 204 10.55 -28.17 -0.68
N VAL A 205 10.25 -26.98 -1.16
CA VAL A 205 8.88 -26.52 -1.40
C VAL A 205 8.83 -25.66 -2.66
N PHE A 206 7.73 -25.76 -3.40
CA PHE A 206 7.45 -24.86 -4.52
C PHE A 206 6.89 -23.55 -3.98
N VAL A 207 7.35 -22.44 -4.53
CA VAL A 207 6.87 -21.08 -4.22
C VAL A 207 6.13 -20.55 -5.44
N TYR A 208 4.82 -20.57 -5.38
CA TYR A 208 3.99 -19.97 -6.43
C TYR A 208 4.06 -18.43 -6.34
N VAL A 209 4.40 -17.80 -7.44
CA VAL A 209 4.46 -16.33 -7.59
C VAL A 209 3.40 -15.90 -8.61
N PRO A 210 2.24 -15.43 -8.17
CA PRO A 210 1.21 -14.99 -9.09
C PRO A 210 1.70 -13.84 -9.97
N SER A 211 1.20 -13.74 -11.20
CA SER A 211 1.57 -12.68 -12.17
C SER A 211 1.34 -11.26 -11.64
N SER A 212 0.47 -11.10 -10.65
CA SER A 212 0.25 -9.84 -9.92
C SER A 212 1.27 -9.56 -8.83
N SER A 213 2.21 -10.48 -8.59
CA SER A 213 3.26 -10.32 -7.58
C SER A 213 4.43 -9.52 -8.15
N SER A 214 5.02 -8.69 -7.30
CA SER A 214 6.23 -7.92 -7.62
C SER A 214 7.53 -8.61 -7.18
N VAL A 215 7.49 -9.91 -6.94
CA VAL A 215 8.71 -10.68 -6.56
C VAL A 215 9.63 -10.80 -7.77
N THR A 216 10.66 -9.94 -7.82
CA THR A 216 11.62 -9.86 -8.93
C THR A 216 13.04 -10.29 -8.54
N GLY A 217 13.30 -10.57 -7.28
CA GLY A 217 14.63 -10.90 -6.76
C GLY A 217 14.90 -12.41 -6.69
N GLY A 218 16.17 -12.73 -6.48
CA GLY A 218 16.68 -14.10 -6.30
C GLY A 218 16.96 -14.83 -7.62
N GLN A 219 18.06 -15.54 -7.67
CA GLN A 219 18.50 -16.37 -8.79
C GLN A 219 18.80 -17.79 -8.27
N VAL A 220 18.80 -18.77 -9.17
CA VAL A 220 19.22 -20.13 -8.83
C VAL A 220 20.59 -20.13 -8.15
N GLY A 221 20.71 -20.84 -7.03
CA GLY A 221 21.88 -20.86 -6.17
C GLY A 221 21.92 -19.79 -5.08
N GLN A 222 21.02 -18.82 -5.08
CA GLN A 222 20.94 -17.80 -4.03
C GLN A 222 20.02 -18.22 -2.90
N GLU A 223 20.42 -17.90 -1.65
CA GLU A 223 19.56 -18.03 -0.49
C GLU A 223 18.57 -16.89 -0.43
N VAL A 224 17.30 -17.19 -0.25
CA VAL A 224 16.21 -16.22 -0.12
C VAL A 224 15.45 -16.47 1.17
N ILE A 225 14.89 -15.40 1.71
CA ILE A 225 13.93 -15.44 2.82
C ILE A 225 12.71 -14.61 2.44
N PHE A 226 11.53 -15.16 2.65
CA PHE A 226 10.26 -14.48 2.31
C PHE A 226 9.14 -14.97 3.23
N LYS A 227 8.03 -14.26 3.19
CA LYS A 227 6.78 -14.62 3.85
C LYS A 227 5.77 -15.04 2.80
N GLY A 228 5.17 -16.21 2.98
CA GLY A 228 4.17 -16.76 2.07
C GLY A 228 3.05 -17.46 2.82
N LYS A 229 1.95 -17.67 2.12
CA LYS A 229 0.79 -18.41 2.63
C LYS A 229 0.88 -19.86 2.15
N LEU A 230 0.87 -20.79 3.10
CA LEU A 230 0.94 -22.21 2.78
C LEU A 230 -0.36 -22.73 2.19
N LYS A 231 -0.28 -23.39 1.05
CA LYS A 231 -1.43 -24.02 0.38
C LYS A 231 -1.05 -25.36 -0.23
N THR A 232 -2.04 -26.18 -0.49
CA THR A 232 -1.90 -27.37 -1.33
C THR A 232 -2.63 -27.14 -2.64
N TYR A 233 -1.97 -27.34 -3.76
CA TYR A 233 -2.50 -27.30 -5.09
C TYR A 233 -2.16 -28.60 -5.84
N GLN A 234 -3.16 -29.31 -6.37
CA GLN A 234 -2.98 -30.60 -7.06
C GLN A 234 -2.11 -31.60 -6.25
N ASN A 235 -2.38 -31.71 -4.96
CA ASN A 235 -1.63 -32.54 -4.00
C ASN A 235 -0.16 -32.14 -3.77
N GLN A 236 0.27 -30.98 -4.27
CA GLN A 236 1.59 -30.45 -4.02
C GLN A 236 1.52 -29.27 -3.04
N LEU A 237 2.37 -29.30 -2.02
CA LEU A 237 2.52 -28.21 -1.07
C LEU A 237 3.26 -27.03 -1.71
N GLN A 238 2.71 -25.83 -1.54
CA GLN A 238 3.28 -24.58 -2.07
C GLN A 238 3.00 -23.38 -1.17
#